data_df3e2096202f55de9a739b5c37e45d5d
#
_entry.id   df3e2096202f55de9a739b5c37e45d5d
#
_cell.length_a   1.000
_cell.length_b   1.000
_cell.length_c   1.000
_cell.angle_alpha   90.00
_cell.angle_beta   90.00
_cell.angle_gamma   90.00
#
_symmetry.space_group_name_H-M   'P 1'
#
loop_
_entity.id
_entity.type
_entity.pdbx_description
1 polymer ?
#
loop_
_entity_poly.entity_id
_entity_poly.type
_entity_poly.pdbx_seq_one_letter_code
_entity_poly.pdbx_strand_id
1 'polypeptide(L)'
;MNLLPDAAAYLRRRVVENLDHAGVSSYFTAWLLPDLVDLEALKANAVSVSSRISGAQRTYQDVAILGFGMECGLLDGTGIDRLREGLRWMAGRTTHVDGYIADFCTDGVSLLGIALGLRKVNDSLARPDWIVTTCKVSDQRADDWQTSLIALAQRISGASVEKIVSEEVRLIAFSKGLYEVGLDEESVQCIIERLRATPLSLVSNAEAPIRLAALRQIEAASPRISFNHATIADVANVLRAIPSGLQRWTWEEKGKTTKSQPRKWFIDNEYHVQNLAWFLLSPLFPDARYEENKSAVGSVHPRLDIVLPSLRLIIEVKFWRKAIKSEEMVRELAEDVGLYLTPDAPYDVIIPLIWDEGARTEEHAALISGLKAMKGIFDAVVVSRPALMSG
;
A
#
# COMPACT_ATOMS: atom_id res chain seq x y z
N MET A 1 15.63 2.70 -14.33
CA MET A 1 14.20 2.76 -14.00
C MET A 1 14.00 1.92 -12.77
N ASN A 2 13.54 2.52 -11.66
CA ASN A 2 13.40 1.81 -10.39
C ASN A 2 12.14 0.93 -10.40
N LEU A 3 12.23 -0.28 -9.85
CA LEU A 3 11.03 -1.05 -9.52
C LEU A 3 10.40 -0.43 -8.27
N LEU A 4 9.07 -0.34 -8.20
CA LEU A 4 8.39 0.29 -7.04
C LEU A 4 8.75 -0.39 -5.70
N PRO A 5 8.87 -1.72 -5.59
CA PRO A 5 9.29 -2.37 -4.37
C PRO A 5 10.72 -2.00 -3.94
N ASP A 6 11.64 -1.88 -4.89
CA ASP A 6 13.01 -1.44 -4.62
C ASP A 6 13.02 0.01 -4.12
N ALA A 7 12.16 0.86 -4.71
CA ALA A 7 11.98 2.23 -4.27
C ALA A 7 11.43 2.29 -2.84
N ALA A 8 10.41 1.49 -2.52
CA ALA A 8 9.84 1.40 -1.17
C ALA A 8 10.88 0.95 -0.14
N ALA A 9 11.65 -0.11 -0.44
CA ALA A 9 12.70 -0.62 0.43
C ALA A 9 13.82 0.40 0.63
N TYR A 10 14.26 1.08 -0.42
CA TYR A 10 15.26 2.14 -0.34
C TYR A 10 14.79 3.32 0.50
N LEU A 11 13.58 3.84 0.23
CA LEU A 11 13.02 4.97 0.97
C LEU A 11 12.82 4.61 2.45
N ARG A 12 12.33 3.40 2.76
CA ARG A 12 12.18 2.93 4.13
C ARG A 12 13.50 2.91 4.86
N ARG A 13 14.54 2.32 4.28
CA ARG A 13 15.89 2.29 4.86
C ARG A 13 16.39 3.71 5.10
N ARG A 14 16.27 4.60 4.12
CA ARG A 14 16.71 5.99 4.22
C ARG A 14 15.98 6.75 5.31
N VAL A 15 14.67 6.55 5.48
CA VAL A 15 13.88 7.13 6.57
C VAL A 15 14.43 6.66 7.92
N VAL A 16 14.59 5.34 8.12
CA VAL A 16 15.03 4.76 9.39
C VAL A 16 16.46 5.18 9.77
N GLU A 17 17.39 5.19 8.78
CA GLU A 17 18.79 5.57 9.02
C GLU A 17 18.99 7.06 9.36
N ASN A 18 18.02 7.91 9.02
CA ASN A 18 18.10 9.37 9.26
C ASN A 18 17.15 9.89 10.33
N LEU A 19 16.55 9.01 11.13
CA LEU A 19 15.77 9.41 12.30
C LEU A 19 16.72 9.86 13.43
N ASP A 20 16.59 11.12 13.84
CA ASP A 20 17.36 11.70 14.95
C ASP A 20 16.72 11.52 16.32
N HIS A 21 15.54 10.88 16.38
CA HIS A 21 14.72 10.62 17.58
C HIS A 21 14.36 11.85 18.45
N ALA A 22 14.73 13.06 18.05
CA ALA A 22 14.54 14.27 18.84
C ALA A 22 14.04 15.48 18.04
N GLY A 23 14.37 15.57 16.75
CA GLY A 23 14.07 16.71 15.89
C GLY A 23 12.67 16.70 15.30
N VAL A 24 12.27 17.82 14.70
CA VAL A 24 10.96 17.97 14.04
C VAL A 24 10.72 16.96 12.94
N SER A 25 11.77 16.52 12.23
CA SER A 25 11.71 15.52 11.17
C SER A 25 11.20 14.16 11.67
N SER A 26 11.59 13.75 12.89
CA SER A 26 11.14 12.50 13.50
C SER A 26 9.67 12.54 13.91
N TYR A 27 9.18 13.66 14.40
CA TYR A 27 7.75 13.85 14.69
C TYR A 27 6.92 13.97 13.42
N PHE A 28 7.43 14.61 12.39
CA PHE A 28 6.81 14.61 11.06
C PHE A 28 6.73 13.20 10.50
N THR A 29 7.81 12.41 10.63
CA THR A 29 7.81 11.00 10.21
C THR A 29 6.81 10.18 11.04
N ALA A 30 6.71 10.38 12.36
CA ALA A 30 5.71 9.72 13.21
C ALA A 30 4.27 10.04 12.75
N TRP A 31 4.02 11.29 12.36
CA TRP A 31 2.73 11.68 11.81
C TRP A 31 2.40 10.99 10.47
N LEU A 32 3.40 10.79 9.60
CA LEU A 32 3.24 10.12 8.29
C LEU A 32 3.24 8.59 8.41
N LEU A 33 4.20 8.03 9.16
CA LEU A 33 4.63 6.62 9.16
C LEU A 33 4.89 6.17 10.61
N PRO A 34 3.85 6.07 11.45
CA PRO A 34 4.02 5.81 12.89
C PRO A 34 4.68 4.44 13.19
N ASP A 35 4.57 3.48 12.27
CA ASP A 35 5.18 2.15 12.40
C ASP A 35 6.70 2.13 12.20
N LEU A 36 7.30 3.22 11.73
CA LEU A 36 8.75 3.32 11.53
C LEU A 36 9.49 4.06 12.65
N VAL A 37 8.78 4.55 13.66
CA VAL A 37 9.33 5.43 14.69
C VAL A 37 9.08 4.84 16.07
N ASP A 38 10.03 5.01 16.98
CA ASP A 38 9.83 4.70 18.39
C ASP A 38 8.98 5.80 19.06
N LEU A 39 7.68 5.57 19.16
CA LEU A 39 6.72 6.52 19.72
C LEU A 39 6.95 6.77 21.21
N GLU A 40 7.46 5.79 21.98
CA GLU A 40 7.74 5.98 23.39
C GLU A 40 8.97 6.89 23.59
N ALA A 41 10.00 6.73 22.75
CA ALA A 41 11.15 7.65 22.75
C ALA A 41 10.73 9.09 22.39
N LEU A 42 9.86 9.26 21.38
CA LEU A 42 9.33 10.58 21.01
C LEU A 42 8.48 11.18 22.12
N LYS A 43 7.66 10.39 22.80
CA LYS A 43 6.86 10.84 23.95
C LYS A 43 7.75 11.34 25.10
N ALA A 44 8.80 10.61 25.43
CA ALA A 44 9.78 11.04 26.43
C ALA A 44 10.49 12.34 26.00
N ASN A 45 10.88 12.47 24.72
CA ASN A 45 11.47 13.69 24.20
C ASN A 45 10.49 14.88 24.22
N ALA A 46 9.19 14.68 23.96
CA ALA A 46 8.18 15.74 24.01
C ALA A 46 8.10 16.39 25.41
N VAL A 47 8.30 15.62 26.47
CA VAL A 47 8.41 16.17 27.85
C VAL A 47 9.59 17.11 27.98
N SER A 48 10.75 16.72 27.42
CA SER A 48 11.95 17.58 27.41
C SER A 48 11.74 18.86 26.61
N VAL A 49 11.13 18.74 25.39
CA VAL A 49 10.76 19.88 24.54
C VAL A 49 9.80 20.81 25.27
N SER A 50 8.79 20.26 25.95
CA SER A 50 7.80 21.03 26.74
C SER A 50 8.46 21.91 27.79
N SER A 51 9.53 21.43 28.44
CA SER A 51 10.26 22.22 29.44
C SER A 51 11.02 23.41 28.83
N ARG A 52 11.48 23.29 27.55
CA ARG A 52 12.18 24.39 26.85
C ARG A 52 11.24 25.52 26.42
N ILE A 53 9.97 25.23 26.18
CA ILE A 53 8.99 26.24 25.72
C ILE A 53 8.87 27.43 26.69
N SER A 54 8.98 27.21 27.99
CA SER A 54 8.94 28.28 28.99
C SER A 54 10.26 29.05 29.13
N GLY A 55 11.32 28.59 28.48
CA GLY A 55 12.67 29.16 28.59
C GLY A 55 12.98 30.18 27.48
N ALA A 56 14.12 30.89 27.67
CA ALA A 56 14.65 31.81 26.67
C ALA A 56 15.17 31.11 25.39
N GLN A 57 15.44 29.80 25.45
CA GLN A 57 16.00 29.00 24.35
C GLN A 57 14.94 28.32 23.46
N ARG A 58 13.67 28.65 23.69
CA ARG A 58 12.57 28.11 22.86
C ARG A 58 12.74 28.49 21.41
N THR A 59 12.43 27.53 20.53
CA THR A 59 12.49 27.70 19.07
C THR A 59 11.11 27.44 18.43
N TYR A 60 10.92 27.87 17.18
CA TYR A 60 9.71 27.55 16.42
C TYR A 60 9.60 26.03 16.15
N GLN A 61 10.74 25.35 16.03
CA GLN A 61 10.81 23.90 15.87
C GLN A 61 10.30 23.16 17.11
N ASP A 62 10.56 23.66 18.32
CA ASP A 62 9.99 23.09 19.55
C ASP A 62 8.45 23.17 19.54
N VAL A 63 7.89 24.28 19.03
CA VAL A 63 6.42 24.42 18.88
C VAL A 63 5.89 23.45 17.82
N ALA A 64 6.60 23.28 16.72
CA ALA A 64 6.23 22.33 15.66
C ALA A 64 6.26 20.87 16.16
N ILE A 65 7.29 20.51 16.94
CA ILE A 65 7.40 19.19 17.60
C ILE A 65 6.17 18.91 18.47
N LEU A 66 5.79 19.87 19.32
CA LEU A 66 4.59 19.72 20.15
C LEU A 66 3.31 19.68 19.30
N GLY A 67 3.25 20.41 18.20
CA GLY A 67 2.10 20.37 17.26
C GLY A 67 1.92 18.99 16.63
N PHE A 68 2.96 18.37 16.09
CA PHE A 68 2.92 17.00 15.64
C PHE A 68 2.66 16.00 16.78
N GLY A 69 3.30 16.22 17.96
CA GLY A 69 3.09 15.41 19.14
C GLY A 69 1.62 15.38 19.58
N MET A 70 0.90 16.50 19.46
CA MET A 70 -0.53 16.59 19.73
C MET A 70 -1.33 15.74 18.71
N GLU A 71 -0.99 15.80 17.43
CA GLU A 71 -1.64 14.99 16.37
C GLU A 71 -1.40 13.49 16.55
N CYS A 72 -0.21 13.11 17.01
CA CYS A 72 0.19 11.72 17.25
C CYS A 72 -0.26 11.18 18.62
N GLY A 73 -0.90 12.00 19.49
CA GLY A 73 -1.33 11.59 20.82
C GLY A 73 -0.16 11.38 21.80
N LEU A 74 0.97 12.06 21.58
CA LEU A 74 2.20 11.92 22.40
C LEU A 74 2.27 12.90 23.56
N LEU A 75 1.35 13.90 23.64
CA LEU A 75 1.35 14.90 24.70
C LEU A 75 0.40 14.53 25.84
N ASP A 76 0.84 14.82 27.06
CA ASP A 76 -0.01 14.87 28.24
C ASP A 76 -0.63 16.27 28.43
N GLY A 77 -1.39 16.47 29.49
CA GLY A 77 -2.01 17.76 29.81
C GLY A 77 -0.99 18.91 29.92
N THR A 78 0.17 18.65 30.50
CA THR A 78 1.25 19.65 30.63
C THR A 78 1.83 20.01 29.27
N GLY A 79 2.09 19.01 28.42
CA GLY A 79 2.54 19.20 27.02
C GLY A 79 1.56 20.05 26.20
N ILE A 80 0.26 19.81 26.36
CA ILE A 80 -0.80 20.60 25.69
C ILE A 80 -0.77 22.07 26.14
N ASP A 81 -0.60 22.34 27.46
CA ASP A 81 -0.50 23.70 27.97
C ASP A 81 0.77 24.42 27.49
N ARG A 82 1.90 23.69 27.39
CA ARG A 82 3.13 24.20 26.77
C ARG A 82 2.99 24.49 25.29
N LEU A 83 2.27 23.63 24.54
CA LEU A 83 1.94 23.94 23.16
C LEU A 83 1.16 25.25 23.05
N ARG A 84 0.14 25.47 23.87
CA ARG A 84 -0.60 26.76 23.93
C ARG A 84 0.32 27.96 24.18
N GLU A 85 1.21 27.84 25.16
CA GLU A 85 2.20 28.89 25.46
C GLU A 85 3.10 29.17 24.26
N GLY A 86 3.62 28.12 23.59
CA GLY A 86 4.45 28.23 22.39
C GLY A 86 3.72 28.91 21.23
N LEU A 87 2.46 28.51 20.97
CA LEU A 87 1.65 29.09 19.91
C LEU A 87 1.35 30.59 20.16
N ARG A 88 1.03 30.98 21.40
CA ARG A 88 0.84 32.39 21.77
C ARG A 88 2.15 33.19 21.64
N TRP A 89 3.28 32.59 22.00
CA TRP A 89 4.61 33.21 21.80
C TRP A 89 4.88 33.44 20.30
N MET A 90 4.57 32.49 19.42
CA MET A 90 4.70 32.67 17.97
C MET A 90 3.80 33.78 17.44
N ALA A 91 2.54 33.82 17.85
CA ALA A 91 1.57 34.84 17.45
C ALA A 91 1.96 36.26 17.85
N GLY A 92 2.73 36.43 18.95
CA GLY A 92 3.21 37.72 19.42
C GLY A 92 4.49 38.21 18.75
N ARG A 93 5.06 37.45 17.78
CA ARG A 93 6.34 37.82 17.13
C ARG A 93 6.15 38.54 15.81
N THR A 94 7.07 39.44 15.50
CA THR A 94 7.20 39.98 14.14
C THR A 94 7.84 38.92 13.26
N THR A 95 7.07 38.36 12.34
CA THR A 95 7.50 37.27 11.45
C THR A 95 7.98 37.78 10.09
N HIS A 96 7.77 39.07 9.80
CA HIS A 96 8.16 39.70 8.55
C HIS A 96 8.91 40.99 8.82
N VAL A 97 10.08 41.16 8.20
CA VAL A 97 10.86 42.40 8.14
C VAL A 97 11.17 42.64 6.67
N ASP A 98 10.90 43.84 6.17
CA ASP A 98 11.13 44.19 4.75
C ASP A 98 12.55 43.85 4.34
N GLY A 99 12.69 43.11 3.24
CA GLY A 99 13.98 42.67 2.69
C GLY A 99 14.64 41.48 3.39
N TYR A 100 14.04 40.89 4.42
CA TYR A 100 14.54 39.68 5.11
C TYR A 100 13.50 38.59 5.21
N ILE A 101 13.81 37.41 4.66
CA ILE A 101 12.98 36.20 4.80
C ILE A 101 13.61 35.33 5.88
N ALA A 102 12.91 35.15 6.98
CA ALA A 102 13.38 34.27 8.05
C ALA A 102 13.35 32.79 7.58
N ASP A 103 14.34 32.00 8.00
CA ASP A 103 14.48 30.59 7.59
C ASP A 103 13.21 29.77 7.86
N PHE A 104 12.47 30.04 8.93
CA PHE A 104 11.25 29.31 9.22
C PHE A 104 10.11 29.59 8.20
N CYS A 105 10.15 30.65 7.42
CA CYS A 105 9.18 30.93 6.36
C CYS A 105 9.29 29.93 5.19
N THR A 106 10.42 29.25 5.06
CA THR A 106 10.69 28.23 4.03
C THR A 106 10.68 26.81 4.63
N ASP A 107 10.52 26.67 5.94
CA ASP A 107 10.43 25.38 6.64
C ASP A 107 8.98 24.88 6.67
N GLY A 108 8.53 24.25 5.58
CA GLY A 108 7.18 23.73 5.44
C GLY A 108 6.85 22.64 6.45
N VAL A 109 7.81 21.84 6.88
CA VAL A 109 7.61 20.81 7.91
C VAL A 109 7.24 21.46 9.24
N SER A 110 8.02 22.42 9.71
CA SER A 110 7.74 23.10 10.98
C SER A 110 6.45 23.92 10.91
N LEU A 111 6.19 24.62 9.80
CA LEU A 111 4.95 25.39 9.63
C LEU A 111 3.72 24.47 9.66
N LEU A 112 3.81 23.29 9.04
CA LEU A 112 2.72 22.31 9.10
C LEU A 112 2.47 21.82 10.53
N GLY A 113 3.52 21.47 11.28
CA GLY A 113 3.39 21.05 12.68
C GLY A 113 2.73 22.11 13.56
N ILE A 114 3.12 23.39 13.39
CA ILE A 114 2.52 24.52 14.10
C ILE A 114 1.04 24.68 13.72
N ALA A 115 0.70 24.62 12.44
CA ALA A 115 -0.69 24.73 11.95
C ALA A 115 -1.59 23.60 12.48
N LEU A 116 -1.08 22.38 12.52
CA LEU A 116 -1.76 21.23 13.11
C LEU A 116 -2.02 21.44 14.62
N GLY A 117 -1.01 21.94 15.34
CA GLY A 117 -1.15 22.30 16.75
C GLY A 117 -2.20 23.38 17.00
N LEU A 118 -2.22 24.46 16.19
CA LEU A 118 -3.23 25.51 16.24
C LEU A 118 -4.65 24.97 16.05
N ARG A 119 -4.84 24.12 15.04
CA ARG A 119 -6.13 23.50 14.77
C ARG A 119 -6.67 22.70 15.96
N LYS A 120 -5.81 21.94 16.61
CA LYS A 120 -6.20 21.06 17.73
C LYS A 120 -6.44 21.80 19.05
N VAL A 121 -5.62 22.79 19.33
CA VAL A 121 -5.71 23.55 20.59
C VAL A 121 -6.88 24.52 20.56
N ASN A 122 -7.25 25.04 19.40
CA ASN A 122 -8.35 26.01 19.19
C ASN A 122 -8.32 27.20 20.17
N ASP A 123 -7.13 27.82 20.34
CA ASP A 123 -6.91 28.95 21.25
C ASP A 123 -7.08 30.28 20.51
N SER A 124 -8.10 31.06 20.89
CA SER A 124 -8.39 32.37 20.29
C SER A 124 -7.26 33.40 20.45
N LEU A 125 -6.36 33.24 21.43
CA LEU A 125 -5.21 34.12 21.64
C LEU A 125 -4.02 33.78 20.74
N ALA A 126 -3.98 32.56 20.19
CA ALA A 126 -2.90 32.13 19.35
C ALA A 126 -3.00 32.64 17.90
N ARG A 127 -4.14 33.10 17.45
CA ARG A 127 -4.47 33.70 16.15
C ARG A 127 -3.77 33.07 14.93
N PRO A 128 -4.47 32.45 13.99
CA PRO A 128 -3.85 31.80 12.83
C PRO A 128 -3.35 32.78 11.75
N ASP A 129 -3.79 34.04 11.80
CA ASP A 129 -3.56 35.05 10.73
C ASP A 129 -2.09 35.26 10.42
N TRP A 130 -1.21 35.18 11.41
CA TRP A 130 0.22 35.37 11.25
C TRP A 130 0.85 34.27 10.36
N ILE A 131 0.35 33.02 10.42
CA ILE A 131 0.81 31.94 9.52
C ILE A 131 0.49 32.31 8.08
N VAL A 132 -0.74 32.74 7.81
CA VAL A 132 -1.19 33.13 6.48
C VAL A 132 -0.28 34.25 5.91
N THR A 133 0.04 35.26 6.76
CA THR A 133 0.90 36.37 6.34
C THR A 133 2.34 35.93 6.12
N THR A 134 2.89 35.12 7.02
CA THR A 134 4.24 34.56 6.93
C THR A 134 4.45 33.75 5.66
N CYS A 135 3.51 32.90 5.33
CA CYS A 135 3.60 31.98 4.19
C CYS A 135 3.49 32.69 2.84
N LYS A 136 2.86 33.86 2.73
CA LYS A 136 2.79 34.65 1.48
C LYS A 136 4.16 35.12 0.99
N VAL A 137 5.19 35.10 1.83
CA VAL A 137 6.55 35.61 1.52
C VAL A 137 7.45 34.51 0.94
N SER A 138 7.05 33.24 1.03
CA SER A 138 7.92 32.08 0.76
C SER A 138 7.99 31.63 -0.69
N ASP A 139 7.31 32.29 -1.62
CA ASP A 139 6.95 31.80 -2.98
C ASP A 139 8.11 31.59 -3.97
N GLN A 140 9.38 31.83 -3.61
CA GLN A 140 10.48 31.84 -4.59
C GLN A 140 11.72 30.98 -4.29
N ARG A 141 11.79 30.24 -3.19
CA ARG A 141 13.01 29.52 -2.78
C ARG A 141 12.84 28.11 -2.25
N ALA A 142 11.61 27.61 -2.09
CA ALA A 142 11.35 26.28 -1.55
C ALA A 142 11.14 25.26 -2.67
N ASP A 143 11.56 24.02 -2.44
CA ASP A 143 11.22 22.88 -3.30
C ASP A 143 9.69 22.69 -3.35
N ASP A 144 9.16 22.08 -4.43
CA ASP A 144 7.73 21.89 -4.65
C ASP A 144 7.01 21.21 -3.46
N TRP A 145 7.67 20.26 -2.80
CA TRP A 145 7.10 19.58 -1.63
C TRP A 145 7.07 20.50 -0.39
N GLN A 146 8.10 21.35 -0.18
CA GLN A 146 8.12 22.35 0.89
C GLN A 146 7.00 23.38 0.67
N THR A 147 6.93 23.93 -0.54
CA THR A 147 5.87 24.88 -0.94
C THR A 147 4.48 24.27 -0.70
N SER A 148 4.32 22.98 -1.00
CA SER A 148 3.05 22.28 -0.78
C SER A 148 2.71 22.07 0.69
N LEU A 149 3.69 21.82 1.56
CA LEU A 149 3.48 21.75 3.02
C LEU A 149 3.11 23.13 3.59
N ILE A 150 3.72 24.20 3.10
CA ILE A 150 3.39 25.59 3.44
C ILE A 150 1.95 25.90 3.05
N ALA A 151 1.56 25.56 1.81
CA ALA A 151 0.20 25.74 1.32
C ALA A 151 -0.82 24.95 2.18
N LEU A 152 -0.47 23.73 2.60
CA LEU A 152 -1.29 22.94 3.50
C LEU A 152 -1.42 23.60 4.89
N ALA A 153 -0.33 24.13 5.43
CA ALA A 153 -0.35 24.87 6.70
C ALA A 153 -1.23 26.11 6.64
N GLN A 154 -1.19 26.87 5.52
CA GLN A 154 -2.08 28.01 5.26
C GLN A 154 -3.55 27.59 5.23
N ARG A 155 -3.86 26.52 4.50
CA ARG A 155 -5.23 26.00 4.42
C ARG A 155 -5.77 25.56 5.78
N ILE A 156 -4.97 24.84 6.56
CA ILE A 156 -5.33 24.44 7.94
C ILE A 156 -5.61 25.68 8.81
N SER A 157 -4.90 26.77 8.55
CA SER A 157 -5.04 28.06 9.26
C SER A 157 -6.17 28.95 8.71
N GLY A 158 -6.99 28.44 7.79
CA GLY A 158 -8.17 29.13 7.27
C GLY A 158 -7.96 29.99 6.01
N ALA A 159 -6.76 29.94 5.39
CA ALA A 159 -6.53 30.64 4.14
C ALA A 159 -7.16 29.91 2.95
N SER A 160 -7.63 30.66 1.97
CA SER A 160 -7.96 30.10 0.65
C SER A 160 -6.67 29.86 -0.11
N VAL A 161 -6.37 28.59 -0.38
CA VAL A 161 -5.20 28.14 -1.14
C VAL A 161 -5.69 27.53 -2.43
N GLU A 162 -5.23 28.05 -3.56
CA GLU A 162 -5.72 27.62 -4.88
C GLU A 162 -5.26 26.20 -5.21
N LYS A 163 -4.02 25.82 -4.91
CA LYS A 163 -3.47 24.51 -5.29
C LYS A 163 -2.31 24.06 -4.39
N ILE A 164 -2.34 22.78 -4.03
CA ILE A 164 -1.16 22.06 -3.53
C ILE A 164 -0.45 21.43 -4.74
N VAL A 165 0.78 21.84 -5.02
CA VAL A 165 1.50 21.49 -6.25
C VAL A 165 1.95 20.02 -6.26
N SER A 166 2.53 19.53 -5.13
CA SER A 166 2.98 18.14 -5.03
C SER A 166 1.79 17.19 -4.86
N GLU A 167 1.63 16.25 -5.80
CA GLU A 167 0.62 15.20 -5.71
C GLU A 167 0.81 14.33 -4.47
N GLU A 168 2.06 14.04 -4.07
CA GLU A 168 2.36 13.26 -2.88
C GLU A 168 1.83 13.93 -1.62
N VAL A 169 2.06 15.24 -1.46
CA VAL A 169 1.55 16.02 -0.32
C VAL A 169 0.02 16.09 -0.37
N ARG A 170 -0.58 16.24 -1.55
CA ARG A 170 -2.03 16.27 -1.75
C ARG A 170 -2.66 14.93 -1.34
N LEU A 171 -2.08 13.80 -1.74
CA LEU A 171 -2.52 12.48 -1.36
C LEU A 171 -2.48 12.27 0.15
N ILE A 172 -1.38 12.67 0.79
CA ILE A 172 -1.25 12.61 2.25
C ILE A 172 -2.28 13.49 2.93
N ALA A 173 -2.45 14.73 2.47
CA ALA A 173 -3.43 15.66 3.03
C ALA A 173 -4.86 15.09 2.94
N PHE A 174 -5.22 14.48 1.81
CA PHE A 174 -6.49 13.79 1.64
C PHE A 174 -6.65 12.61 2.61
N SER A 175 -5.64 11.74 2.72
CA SER A 175 -5.68 10.58 3.62
C SER A 175 -5.77 10.95 5.11
N LYS A 176 -5.31 12.14 5.46
CA LYS A 176 -5.38 12.71 6.83
C LYS A 176 -6.64 13.57 7.06
N GLY A 177 -7.54 13.66 6.08
CA GLY A 177 -8.75 14.51 6.19
C GLY A 177 -8.48 16.01 6.21
N LEU A 178 -7.35 16.45 5.66
CA LEU A 178 -6.94 17.87 5.57
C LEU A 178 -7.24 18.49 4.22
N TYR A 179 -7.62 17.67 3.25
CA TYR A 179 -7.97 18.07 1.90
C TYR A 179 -9.17 17.26 1.40
N GLU A 180 -10.09 17.90 0.68
CA GLU A 180 -11.36 17.27 0.32
C GLU A 180 -11.30 16.48 -0.99
N VAL A 181 -10.34 16.82 -1.86
CA VAL A 181 -10.22 16.23 -3.19
C VAL A 181 -9.11 15.18 -3.18
N GLY A 182 -9.49 13.93 -3.40
CA GLY A 182 -8.55 12.82 -3.62
C GLY A 182 -7.80 12.98 -4.94
N LEU A 183 -6.87 12.06 -5.19
CA LEU A 183 -6.19 11.98 -6.48
C LEU A 183 -7.04 11.19 -7.47
N ASP A 184 -7.06 11.65 -8.72
CA ASP A 184 -7.50 10.89 -9.87
C ASP A 184 -6.42 9.89 -10.32
N GLU A 185 -6.78 9.02 -11.24
CA GLU A 185 -5.89 7.99 -11.76
C GLU A 185 -4.64 8.57 -12.44
N GLU A 186 -4.78 9.71 -13.12
CA GLU A 186 -3.67 10.41 -13.78
C GLU A 186 -2.64 10.93 -12.77
N SER A 187 -3.09 11.54 -11.68
CA SER A 187 -2.24 12.00 -10.59
C SER A 187 -1.50 10.85 -9.89
N VAL A 188 -2.17 9.72 -9.67
CA VAL A 188 -1.54 8.49 -9.12
C VAL A 188 -0.47 7.98 -10.06
N GLN A 189 -0.76 7.94 -11.36
CA GLN A 189 0.21 7.53 -12.38
C GLN A 189 1.43 8.47 -12.42
N CYS A 190 1.23 9.78 -12.30
CA CYS A 190 2.29 10.78 -12.22
C CYS A 190 3.24 10.54 -11.04
N ILE A 191 2.71 10.22 -9.85
CA ILE A 191 3.53 9.85 -8.67
C ILE A 191 4.37 8.60 -8.97
N ILE A 192 3.77 7.57 -9.55
CA ILE A 192 4.44 6.32 -9.90
C ILE A 192 5.57 6.57 -10.90
N GLU A 193 5.32 7.34 -11.93
CA GLU A 193 6.32 7.68 -12.95
C GLU A 193 7.47 8.49 -12.37
N ARG A 194 7.18 9.46 -11.50
CA ARG A 194 8.20 10.25 -10.79
C ARG A 194 9.08 9.37 -9.91
N LEU A 195 8.50 8.43 -9.15
CA LEU A 195 9.26 7.48 -8.33
C LEU A 195 10.16 6.56 -9.17
N ARG A 196 9.73 6.22 -10.39
CA ARG A 196 10.53 5.41 -11.33
C ARG A 196 11.63 6.19 -12.03
N ALA A 197 11.35 7.44 -12.38
CA ALA A 197 12.26 8.28 -13.17
C ALA A 197 13.34 8.96 -12.32
N THR A 198 13.01 9.37 -11.09
CA THR A 198 13.94 10.10 -10.22
C THR A 198 14.97 9.13 -9.62
N PRO A 199 16.27 9.38 -9.76
CA PRO A 199 17.28 8.65 -9.03
C PRO A 199 17.04 8.77 -7.52
N LEU A 200 16.84 7.64 -6.83
CA LEU A 200 16.50 7.64 -5.41
C LEU A 200 17.57 8.31 -4.52
N SER A 201 18.83 8.34 -5.00
CA SER A 201 19.94 9.04 -4.34
C SER A 201 19.75 10.55 -4.25
N LEU A 202 18.96 11.15 -5.15
CA LEU A 202 18.68 12.59 -5.19
C LEU A 202 17.53 12.99 -4.24
N VAL A 203 16.76 12.03 -3.72
CA VAL A 203 15.70 12.32 -2.75
C VAL A 203 16.32 12.78 -1.45
N SER A 204 15.93 13.95 -0.93
CA SER A 204 16.43 14.43 0.36
C SER A 204 15.92 13.58 1.53
N ASN A 205 16.62 13.63 2.67
CA ASN A 205 16.18 12.91 3.88
C ASN A 205 14.83 13.42 4.39
N ALA A 206 14.56 14.71 4.24
CA ALA A 206 13.30 15.33 4.65
C ALA A 206 12.13 14.99 3.71
N GLU A 207 12.39 14.72 2.44
CA GLU A 207 11.39 14.34 1.43
C GLU A 207 11.07 12.84 1.46
N ALA A 208 12.02 11.99 1.85
CA ALA A 208 11.87 10.55 1.84
C ALA A 208 10.62 10.03 2.59
N PRO A 209 10.25 10.56 3.78
CA PRO A 209 9.02 10.16 4.47
C PRO A 209 7.75 10.47 3.67
N ILE A 210 7.70 11.60 2.95
CA ILE A 210 6.56 12.02 2.12
C ILE A 210 6.36 11.02 0.98
N ARG A 211 7.44 10.72 0.24
CA ARG A 211 7.38 9.79 -0.89
C ARG A 211 7.01 8.38 -0.46
N LEU A 212 7.55 7.92 0.67
CA LEU A 212 7.22 6.61 1.21
C LEU A 212 5.76 6.54 1.68
N ALA A 213 5.26 7.58 2.35
CA ALA A 213 3.87 7.65 2.80
C ALA A 213 2.91 7.67 1.62
N ALA A 214 3.19 8.46 0.58
CA ALA A 214 2.40 8.50 -0.65
C ALA A 214 2.37 7.14 -1.35
N LEU A 215 3.53 6.48 -1.47
CA LEU A 215 3.62 5.15 -2.08
C LEU A 215 2.77 4.12 -1.31
N ARG A 216 2.84 4.12 0.03
CA ARG A 216 2.01 3.23 0.86
C ARG A 216 0.50 3.49 0.71
N GLN A 217 0.09 4.76 0.56
CA GLN A 217 -1.32 5.08 0.29
C GLN A 217 -1.77 4.55 -1.07
N ILE A 218 -0.93 4.66 -2.10
CA ILE A 218 -1.20 4.11 -3.43
C ILE A 218 -1.30 2.58 -3.37
N GLU A 219 -0.36 1.93 -2.68
CA GLU A 219 -0.39 0.47 -2.48
C GLU A 219 -1.64 0.01 -1.73
N ALA A 220 -2.04 0.73 -0.68
CA ALA A 220 -3.24 0.42 0.10
C ALA A 220 -4.55 0.64 -0.69
N ALA A 221 -4.59 1.68 -1.53
CA ALA A 221 -5.76 2.01 -2.35
C ALA A 221 -5.87 1.13 -3.62
N SER A 222 -4.74 0.62 -4.11
CA SER A 222 -4.69 -0.28 -5.26
C SER A 222 -4.58 -1.71 -4.74
N PRO A 223 -5.55 -2.59 -4.98
CA PRO A 223 -5.42 -4.00 -4.69
C PRO A 223 -4.46 -4.64 -5.72
N ARG A 224 -3.27 -4.09 -5.85
CA ARG A 224 -2.19 -4.67 -6.65
C ARG A 224 -1.44 -5.62 -5.75
N ILE A 225 -1.33 -6.85 -6.18
CA ILE A 225 -0.45 -7.83 -5.57
C ILE A 225 0.95 -7.23 -5.60
N SER A 226 1.49 -6.95 -4.43
CA SER A 226 2.91 -6.58 -4.30
C SER A 226 3.71 -7.86 -4.42
N PHE A 227 4.34 -8.09 -5.56
CA PHE A 227 5.09 -9.31 -5.85
C PHE A 227 6.22 -9.61 -4.86
N ASN A 228 6.74 -8.60 -4.19
CA ASN A 228 7.75 -8.77 -3.14
C ASN A 228 7.18 -9.13 -1.76
N HIS A 229 5.86 -9.01 -1.59
CA HIS A 229 5.14 -9.34 -0.37
C HIS A 229 3.85 -10.13 -0.65
N ALA A 230 3.77 -10.77 -1.82
CA ALA A 230 2.64 -11.61 -2.17
C ALA A 230 2.47 -12.71 -1.12
N THR A 231 1.25 -12.91 -0.72
CA THR A 231 0.85 -13.97 0.22
C THR A 231 0.15 -15.08 -0.54
N ILE A 232 0.01 -16.23 0.10
CA ILE A 232 -0.79 -17.34 -0.44
C ILE A 232 -2.24 -16.91 -0.67
N ALA A 233 -2.77 -16.00 0.16
CA ALA A 233 -4.11 -15.43 -0.01
C ALA A 233 -4.23 -14.60 -1.29
N ASP A 234 -3.18 -13.88 -1.70
CA ASP A 234 -3.15 -13.12 -2.94
C ASP A 234 -3.22 -14.04 -4.15
N VAL A 235 -2.52 -15.17 -4.13
CA VAL A 235 -2.62 -16.21 -5.17
C VAL A 235 -4.05 -16.72 -5.28
N ALA A 236 -4.68 -17.06 -4.15
CA ALA A 236 -6.09 -17.50 -4.14
C ALA A 236 -7.02 -16.42 -4.73
N ASN A 237 -6.77 -15.13 -4.44
CA ASN A 237 -7.57 -14.03 -4.98
C ASN A 237 -7.39 -13.86 -6.51
N VAL A 238 -6.18 -14.02 -7.04
CA VAL A 238 -5.93 -14.04 -8.50
C VAL A 238 -6.72 -15.16 -9.15
N LEU A 239 -6.66 -16.36 -8.60
CA LEU A 239 -7.39 -17.51 -9.17
C LEU A 239 -8.91 -17.31 -9.07
N ARG A 240 -9.44 -16.71 -7.99
CA ARG A 240 -10.86 -16.37 -7.87
C ARG A 240 -11.32 -15.30 -8.85
N ALA A 241 -10.41 -14.49 -9.39
CA ALA A 241 -10.74 -13.49 -10.41
C ALA A 241 -10.91 -14.09 -11.82
N ILE A 242 -10.57 -15.36 -12.04
CA ILE A 242 -10.73 -16.05 -13.34
C ILE A 242 -12.12 -15.85 -13.96
N PRO A 243 -13.25 -16.03 -13.23
CA PRO A 243 -14.58 -15.81 -13.79
C PRO A 243 -14.79 -14.41 -14.36
N SER A 244 -14.21 -13.38 -13.74
CA SER A 244 -14.27 -12.00 -14.23
C SER A 244 -13.50 -11.83 -15.54
N GLY A 245 -12.31 -12.46 -15.66
CA GLY A 245 -11.53 -12.50 -16.90
C GLY A 245 -12.26 -13.20 -18.02
N LEU A 246 -12.96 -14.28 -17.70
CA LEU A 246 -13.73 -15.07 -18.68
C LEU A 246 -14.94 -14.33 -19.27
N GLN A 247 -15.40 -13.22 -18.68
CA GLN A 247 -16.44 -12.36 -19.27
C GLN A 247 -16.02 -11.75 -20.62
N ARG A 248 -14.71 -11.62 -20.85
CA ARG A 248 -14.12 -11.14 -22.11
C ARG A 248 -13.41 -12.25 -22.90
N TRP A 249 -13.75 -13.52 -22.61
CA TRP A 249 -13.17 -14.67 -23.28
C TRP A 249 -13.51 -14.69 -24.77
N THR A 250 -12.59 -15.21 -25.59
CA THR A 250 -12.79 -15.27 -27.03
C THR A 250 -13.87 -16.30 -27.39
N TRP A 251 -15.03 -15.78 -27.72
CA TRP A 251 -16.20 -16.54 -28.13
C TRP A 251 -16.97 -15.78 -29.21
N GLU A 252 -16.69 -16.11 -30.47
CA GLU A 252 -17.21 -15.37 -31.63
C GLU A 252 -18.18 -16.22 -32.39
N GLU A 253 -19.44 -15.77 -32.51
CA GLU A 253 -20.44 -16.41 -33.38
C GLU A 253 -20.24 -15.99 -34.83
N LYS A 254 -19.69 -14.82 -35.08
CA LYS A 254 -19.41 -14.28 -36.43
C LYS A 254 -18.06 -13.61 -36.44
N GLY A 255 -17.36 -13.66 -37.55
CA GLY A 255 -16.12 -12.91 -37.74
C GLY A 255 -16.33 -11.40 -37.52
N LYS A 256 -15.44 -10.72 -36.83
CA LYS A 256 -15.52 -9.28 -36.57
C LYS A 256 -15.31 -8.43 -37.83
N THR A 257 -14.69 -8.99 -38.85
CA THR A 257 -14.49 -8.35 -40.14
C THR A 257 -14.83 -9.37 -41.25
N THR A 258 -15.06 -8.91 -42.48
CA THR A 258 -15.35 -9.77 -43.64
C THR A 258 -14.25 -10.79 -43.95
N LYS A 259 -13.02 -10.55 -43.42
CA LYS A 259 -11.85 -11.43 -43.64
C LYS A 259 -11.47 -12.25 -42.39
N SER A 260 -12.05 -11.98 -41.20
CA SER A 260 -11.75 -12.74 -40.00
C SER A 260 -12.62 -13.98 -39.86
N GLN A 261 -11.99 -15.08 -39.48
CA GLN A 261 -12.71 -16.29 -39.10
C GLN A 261 -13.15 -16.20 -37.64
N PRO A 262 -14.40 -16.56 -37.30
CA PRO A 262 -14.83 -16.62 -35.91
C PRO A 262 -14.01 -17.65 -35.13
N ARG A 263 -13.72 -17.33 -33.84
CA ARG A 263 -12.96 -18.22 -32.97
C ARG A 263 -13.73 -18.46 -31.69
N LYS A 264 -13.66 -19.70 -31.19
CA LYS A 264 -14.18 -20.11 -29.89
C LYS A 264 -13.06 -20.84 -29.14
N TRP A 265 -12.66 -20.33 -28.00
CA TRP A 265 -11.63 -20.96 -27.19
C TRP A 265 -12.28 -21.80 -26.11
N PHE A 266 -12.32 -23.10 -26.34
CA PHE A 266 -12.86 -24.04 -25.36
C PHE A 266 -11.85 -24.37 -24.26
N ILE A 267 -12.36 -24.48 -23.03
CA ILE A 267 -11.65 -25.09 -21.90
C ILE A 267 -12.37 -26.42 -21.66
N ASP A 268 -11.80 -27.52 -22.16
CA ASP A 268 -12.44 -28.83 -22.21
C ASP A 268 -11.60 -29.94 -21.54
N ASN A 269 -10.46 -29.61 -21.02
CA ASN A 269 -9.59 -30.53 -20.29
C ASN A 269 -8.73 -29.80 -19.26
N GLU A 270 -8.05 -30.57 -18.42
CA GLU A 270 -7.23 -30.09 -17.33
C GLU A 270 -6.04 -29.23 -17.79
N TYR A 271 -5.38 -29.62 -18.89
CA TYR A 271 -4.27 -28.84 -19.44
C TYR A 271 -4.68 -27.43 -19.87
N HIS A 272 -5.89 -27.24 -20.38
CA HIS A 272 -6.38 -25.90 -20.71
C HIS A 272 -6.53 -25.04 -19.44
N VAL A 273 -6.95 -25.63 -18.33
CA VAL A 273 -7.06 -24.93 -17.04
C VAL A 273 -5.68 -24.64 -16.45
N GLN A 274 -4.74 -25.60 -16.55
CA GLN A 274 -3.35 -25.40 -16.15
C GLN A 274 -2.70 -24.28 -16.95
N ASN A 275 -2.88 -24.25 -18.27
CA ASN A 275 -2.36 -23.19 -19.14
C ASN A 275 -2.95 -21.82 -18.81
N LEU A 276 -4.25 -21.75 -18.49
CA LEU A 276 -4.90 -20.52 -18.04
C LEU A 276 -4.30 -20.04 -16.70
N ALA A 277 -4.15 -20.94 -15.73
CA ALA A 277 -3.54 -20.61 -14.46
C ALA A 277 -2.08 -20.18 -14.62
N TRP A 278 -1.32 -20.88 -15.44
CA TRP A 278 0.06 -20.52 -15.77
C TRP A 278 0.16 -19.13 -16.40
N PHE A 279 -0.67 -18.85 -17.41
CA PHE A 279 -0.72 -17.54 -18.06
C PHE A 279 -0.99 -16.39 -17.08
N LEU A 280 -1.82 -16.64 -16.07
CA LEU A 280 -2.12 -15.64 -15.04
C LEU A 280 -1.00 -15.50 -14.00
N LEU A 281 -0.37 -16.60 -13.59
CA LEU A 281 0.57 -16.60 -12.47
C LEU A 281 2.01 -16.33 -12.88
N SER A 282 2.47 -16.83 -14.03
CA SER A 282 3.87 -16.72 -14.45
C SER A 282 4.38 -15.28 -14.62
N PRO A 283 3.59 -14.30 -15.12
CA PRO A 283 4.02 -12.90 -15.16
C PRO A 283 4.05 -12.24 -13.77
N LEU A 284 3.31 -12.81 -12.83
CA LEU A 284 3.13 -12.27 -11.49
C LEU A 284 4.16 -12.84 -10.50
N PHE A 285 4.60 -14.07 -10.71
CA PHE A 285 5.51 -14.80 -9.84
C PHE A 285 6.70 -15.31 -10.66
N PRO A 286 7.83 -14.58 -10.68
CA PRO A 286 9.00 -14.93 -11.51
C PRO A 286 9.63 -16.28 -11.17
N ASP A 287 9.39 -16.79 -9.96
CA ASP A 287 9.86 -18.09 -9.49
C ASP A 287 8.86 -19.23 -9.75
N ALA A 288 7.72 -18.93 -10.37
CA ALA A 288 6.75 -19.96 -10.75
C ALA A 288 7.40 -21.04 -11.64
N ARG A 289 7.07 -22.30 -11.37
CA ARG A 289 7.50 -23.45 -12.18
C ARG A 289 6.29 -24.26 -12.60
N TYR A 290 6.35 -24.77 -13.80
CA TYR A 290 5.32 -25.59 -14.41
C TYR A 290 5.76 -27.04 -14.44
N GLU A 291 4.89 -27.97 -14.08
CA GLU A 291 5.12 -29.41 -14.12
C GLU A 291 6.41 -29.87 -13.38
N GLU A 292 6.58 -29.47 -12.14
CA GLU A 292 7.73 -29.88 -11.36
C GLU A 292 7.63 -31.34 -10.92
N ASN A 293 8.62 -32.15 -11.30
CA ASN A 293 8.70 -33.53 -10.84
C ASN A 293 9.20 -33.60 -9.39
N LYS A 294 8.47 -34.28 -8.53
CA LYS A 294 8.89 -34.58 -7.17
C LYS A 294 9.70 -35.86 -7.11
N SER A 295 10.58 -36.00 -6.12
CA SER A 295 11.26 -37.25 -5.79
C SER A 295 10.23 -38.39 -5.59
N ALA A 296 10.58 -39.57 -6.06
CA ALA A 296 9.70 -40.74 -5.96
C ALA A 296 9.22 -40.98 -4.53
N VAL A 297 7.93 -41.21 -4.37
CA VAL A 297 7.31 -41.70 -3.12
C VAL A 297 6.96 -43.17 -3.36
N GLY A 298 7.82 -44.09 -2.90
CA GLY A 298 7.72 -45.49 -3.29
C GLY A 298 7.95 -45.70 -4.79
N SER A 299 6.98 -46.27 -5.49
CA SER A 299 6.99 -46.46 -6.96
C SER A 299 6.31 -45.34 -7.74
N VAL A 300 5.77 -44.30 -7.06
CA VAL A 300 5.04 -43.21 -7.67
C VAL A 300 5.97 -42.02 -7.86
N HIS A 301 5.95 -41.42 -9.06
CA HIS A 301 6.66 -40.18 -9.40
C HIS A 301 5.63 -39.06 -9.54
N PRO A 302 5.27 -38.36 -8.45
CA PRO A 302 4.26 -37.32 -8.51
C PRO A 302 4.79 -36.13 -9.31
N ARG A 303 3.92 -35.54 -10.13
CA ARG A 303 4.17 -34.32 -10.89
C ARG A 303 3.23 -33.23 -10.40
N LEU A 304 3.82 -32.12 -9.95
CA LEU A 304 3.10 -30.96 -9.44
C LEU A 304 2.75 -30.07 -10.62
N ASP A 305 1.51 -29.56 -10.68
CA ASP A 305 1.05 -28.78 -11.83
C ASP A 305 1.73 -27.41 -11.93
N ILE A 306 1.56 -26.58 -10.90
CA ILE A 306 2.21 -25.26 -10.80
C ILE A 306 2.70 -25.09 -9.38
N VAL A 307 3.94 -24.63 -9.23
CA VAL A 307 4.50 -24.36 -7.91
C VAL A 307 5.05 -22.95 -7.82
N LEU A 308 4.93 -22.36 -6.64
CA LEU A 308 5.49 -21.07 -6.26
C LEU A 308 6.45 -21.27 -5.08
N PRO A 309 7.76 -21.53 -5.36
CA PRO A 309 8.74 -21.84 -4.32
C PRO A 309 8.88 -20.77 -3.23
N SER A 310 8.83 -19.49 -3.60
CA SER A 310 8.91 -18.38 -2.63
C SER A 310 7.79 -18.40 -1.59
N LEU A 311 6.64 -18.97 -1.93
CA LEU A 311 5.48 -19.11 -1.05
C LEU A 311 5.32 -20.53 -0.48
N ARG A 312 6.24 -21.46 -0.84
CA ARG A 312 6.15 -22.89 -0.51
C ARG A 312 4.77 -23.48 -0.84
N LEU A 313 4.20 -23.04 -1.99
CA LEU A 313 2.83 -23.27 -2.42
C LEU A 313 2.79 -24.14 -3.68
N ILE A 314 1.85 -25.08 -3.71
CA ILE A 314 1.43 -25.83 -4.89
C ILE A 314 0.04 -25.35 -5.32
N ILE A 315 -0.17 -25.13 -6.60
CA ILE A 315 -1.48 -24.99 -7.22
C ILE A 315 -1.75 -26.29 -7.98
N GLU A 316 -2.67 -27.09 -7.45
CA GLU A 316 -3.10 -28.35 -8.06
C GLU A 316 -4.36 -28.08 -8.87
N VAL A 317 -4.35 -28.43 -10.16
CA VAL A 317 -5.45 -28.18 -11.08
C VAL A 317 -6.26 -29.46 -11.27
N LYS A 318 -7.57 -29.32 -11.21
CA LYS A 318 -8.49 -30.43 -11.48
C LYS A 318 -9.59 -30.01 -12.45
N PHE A 319 -9.94 -30.92 -13.35
CA PHE A 319 -11.05 -30.75 -14.26
C PHE A 319 -12.25 -31.62 -13.79
N TRP A 320 -13.21 -30.97 -13.13
CA TRP A 320 -14.39 -31.65 -12.57
C TRP A 320 -15.44 -31.90 -13.66
N ARG A 321 -15.36 -33.09 -14.26
CA ARG A 321 -16.25 -33.50 -15.34
C ARG A 321 -17.68 -33.68 -14.85
N LYS A 322 -18.66 -33.50 -15.74
CA LYS A 322 -20.10 -33.67 -15.43
C LYS A 322 -20.46 -35.03 -14.83
N ALA A 323 -19.75 -36.09 -15.19
CA ALA A 323 -20.02 -37.44 -14.70
C ALA A 323 -19.40 -37.75 -13.32
N ILE A 324 -18.47 -36.93 -12.85
CA ILE A 324 -17.73 -37.14 -11.59
C ILE A 324 -18.49 -36.47 -10.44
N LYS A 325 -18.63 -37.17 -9.32
CA LYS A 325 -19.25 -36.63 -8.10
C LYS A 325 -18.25 -35.81 -7.29
N SER A 326 -18.75 -34.89 -6.47
CA SER A 326 -17.91 -34.05 -5.59
C SER A 326 -17.08 -34.86 -4.59
N GLU A 327 -17.61 -36.00 -4.09
CA GLU A 327 -16.90 -36.90 -3.17
C GLU A 327 -15.64 -37.52 -3.81
N GLU A 328 -15.70 -37.82 -5.11
CA GLU A 328 -14.56 -38.37 -5.84
C GLU A 328 -13.45 -37.34 -6.00
N MET A 329 -13.81 -36.09 -6.31
CA MET A 329 -12.88 -34.95 -6.36
C MET A 329 -12.17 -34.74 -5.01
N VAL A 330 -12.93 -34.80 -3.91
CA VAL A 330 -12.38 -34.67 -2.55
C VAL A 330 -11.40 -35.81 -2.26
N ARG A 331 -11.69 -37.06 -2.69
CA ARG A 331 -10.79 -38.20 -2.47
C ARG A 331 -9.49 -38.06 -3.27
N GLU A 332 -9.55 -37.68 -4.55
CA GLU A 332 -8.38 -37.47 -5.39
C GLU A 332 -7.46 -36.41 -4.80
N LEU A 333 -8.02 -35.27 -4.37
CA LEU A 333 -7.23 -34.21 -3.74
C LEU A 333 -6.64 -34.61 -2.38
N ALA A 334 -7.32 -35.46 -1.61
CA ALA A 334 -6.77 -36.01 -0.36
C ALA A 334 -5.56 -36.92 -0.61
N GLU A 335 -5.61 -37.73 -1.69
CA GLU A 335 -4.49 -38.56 -2.15
C GLU A 335 -3.29 -37.67 -2.57
N ASP A 336 -3.54 -36.59 -3.36
CA ASP A 336 -2.51 -35.65 -3.80
C ASP A 336 -1.85 -34.93 -2.63
N VAL A 337 -2.63 -34.48 -1.62
CA VAL A 337 -2.09 -33.87 -0.38
C VAL A 337 -1.12 -34.84 0.31
N GLY A 338 -1.50 -36.13 0.42
CA GLY A 338 -0.66 -37.15 1.03
C GLY A 338 0.64 -37.41 0.28
N LEU A 339 0.60 -37.33 -1.05
CA LEU A 339 1.77 -37.51 -1.91
C LEU A 339 2.68 -36.26 -1.96
N TYR A 340 2.09 -35.07 -1.94
CA TYR A 340 2.82 -33.83 -2.17
C TYR A 340 3.39 -33.20 -0.91
N LEU A 341 2.70 -33.27 0.22
CA LEU A 341 3.09 -32.63 1.47
C LEU A 341 3.72 -33.63 2.48
N THR A 342 4.77 -34.32 2.04
CA THR A 342 5.57 -35.18 2.93
C THR A 342 6.47 -34.34 3.85
N PRO A 343 6.95 -34.85 5.01
CA PRO A 343 7.78 -34.08 5.95
C PRO A 343 9.02 -33.40 5.31
N ASP A 344 9.61 -34.02 4.27
CA ASP A 344 10.79 -33.50 3.57
C ASP A 344 10.41 -32.71 2.30
N ALA A 345 9.12 -32.42 2.08
CA ALA A 345 8.70 -31.69 0.90
C ALA A 345 9.14 -30.20 0.97
N PRO A 346 9.53 -29.61 -0.17
CA PRO A 346 9.85 -28.18 -0.23
C PRO A 346 8.62 -27.27 -0.14
N TYR A 347 7.42 -27.84 -0.17
CA TYR A 347 6.12 -27.14 -0.16
C TYR A 347 5.33 -27.48 1.09
N ASP A 348 4.58 -26.49 1.62
CA ASP A 348 3.85 -26.64 2.87
C ASP A 348 2.33 -26.72 2.67
N VAL A 349 1.82 -26.13 1.56
CA VAL A 349 0.37 -25.99 1.34
C VAL A 349 0.01 -26.12 -0.14
N ILE A 350 -1.25 -26.47 -0.37
CA ILE A 350 -1.86 -26.60 -1.69
C ILE A 350 -3.06 -25.66 -1.78
N ILE A 351 -3.26 -25.05 -2.96
CA ILE A 351 -4.52 -24.46 -3.40
C ILE A 351 -5.04 -25.28 -4.58
N PRO A 352 -6.09 -26.08 -4.43
CA PRO A 352 -6.79 -26.68 -5.54
C PRO A 352 -7.49 -25.61 -6.39
N LEU A 353 -7.23 -25.63 -7.70
CA LEU A 353 -7.98 -24.90 -8.72
C LEU A 353 -8.86 -25.89 -9.51
N ILE A 354 -10.14 -25.86 -9.29
CA ILE A 354 -11.08 -26.81 -9.85
C ILE A 354 -11.93 -26.13 -10.91
N TRP A 355 -11.88 -26.63 -12.14
CA TRP A 355 -12.78 -26.23 -13.21
C TRP A 355 -14.02 -27.11 -13.18
N ASP A 356 -15.19 -26.54 -12.90
CA ASP A 356 -16.46 -27.26 -12.91
C ASP A 356 -17.12 -27.20 -14.31
N GLU A 357 -16.95 -28.26 -15.09
CA GLU A 357 -17.60 -28.44 -16.39
C GLU A 357 -19.13 -28.47 -16.29
N GLY A 358 -19.65 -28.98 -15.18
CA GLY A 358 -21.08 -29.13 -14.93
C GLY A 358 -21.79 -27.84 -14.55
N ALA A 359 -21.05 -26.79 -14.14
CA ALA A 359 -21.56 -25.54 -13.59
C ALA A 359 -22.51 -25.73 -12.38
N ARG A 360 -22.13 -26.65 -11.46
CA ARG A 360 -22.89 -27.02 -10.23
C ARG A 360 -22.63 -26.02 -9.11
N THR A 361 -22.99 -24.77 -9.33
CA THR A 361 -22.69 -23.65 -8.41
C THR A 361 -23.23 -23.86 -7.00
N GLU A 362 -24.30 -24.65 -6.85
CA GLU A 362 -24.91 -25.02 -5.57
C GLU A 362 -24.01 -25.94 -4.71
N GLU A 363 -23.12 -26.71 -5.35
CA GLU A 363 -22.20 -27.60 -4.64
C GLU A 363 -20.88 -26.92 -4.25
N HIS A 364 -20.54 -25.77 -4.86
CA HIS A 364 -19.23 -25.13 -4.70
C HIS A 364 -18.93 -24.78 -3.24
N ALA A 365 -19.88 -24.20 -2.50
CA ALA A 365 -19.65 -23.78 -1.13
C ALA A 365 -19.34 -24.98 -0.21
N ALA A 366 -20.05 -26.10 -0.39
CA ALA A 366 -19.82 -27.31 0.37
C ALA A 366 -18.47 -27.94 0.02
N LEU A 367 -18.13 -28.03 -1.27
CA LEU A 367 -16.85 -28.55 -1.75
C LEU A 367 -15.66 -27.73 -1.21
N ILE A 368 -15.70 -26.40 -1.35
CA ILE A 368 -14.67 -25.49 -0.85
C ILE A 368 -14.49 -25.66 0.67
N SER A 369 -15.60 -25.68 1.42
CA SER A 369 -15.56 -25.86 2.88
C SER A 369 -14.95 -27.19 3.28
N GLY A 370 -15.32 -28.28 2.59
CA GLY A 370 -14.76 -29.61 2.83
C GLY A 370 -13.26 -29.69 2.55
N LEU A 371 -12.82 -29.12 1.44
CA LEU A 371 -11.40 -29.07 1.09
C LEU A 371 -10.58 -28.23 2.06
N LYS A 372 -11.06 -27.07 2.47
CA LYS A 372 -10.39 -26.21 3.47
C LYS A 372 -10.26 -26.83 4.86
N ALA A 373 -11.08 -27.83 5.19
CA ALA A 373 -10.96 -28.58 6.43
C ALA A 373 -9.79 -29.59 6.41
N MET A 374 -9.23 -29.88 5.22
CA MET A 374 -8.09 -30.81 5.09
C MET A 374 -6.79 -30.13 5.50
N LYS A 375 -5.97 -30.84 6.29
CA LYS A 375 -4.62 -30.37 6.61
C LYS A 375 -3.78 -30.27 5.34
N GLY A 376 -3.14 -29.11 5.12
CA GLY A 376 -2.30 -28.87 3.96
C GLY A 376 -3.03 -28.13 2.82
N ILE A 377 -4.33 -27.99 2.85
CA ILE A 377 -5.06 -27.11 1.94
C ILE A 377 -5.24 -25.74 2.60
N PHE A 378 -4.66 -24.71 2.00
CA PHE A 378 -4.78 -23.34 2.48
C PHE A 378 -6.15 -22.74 2.12
N ASP A 379 -6.54 -22.94 0.88
CA ASP A 379 -7.81 -22.48 0.32
C ASP A 379 -8.17 -23.35 -0.90
N ALA A 380 -9.37 -23.21 -1.43
CA ALA A 380 -9.80 -23.91 -2.64
C ALA A 380 -10.55 -22.94 -3.55
N VAL A 381 -10.30 -23.03 -4.85
CA VAL A 381 -10.93 -22.19 -5.87
C VAL A 381 -11.69 -23.07 -6.84
N VAL A 382 -12.99 -22.85 -6.95
CA VAL A 382 -13.85 -23.54 -7.92
C VAL A 382 -14.34 -22.53 -8.95
N VAL A 383 -14.09 -22.79 -10.22
CA VAL A 383 -14.47 -21.94 -11.36
C VAL A 383 -15.52 -22.67 -12.18
N SER A 384 -16.72 -22.14 -12.26
CA SER A 384 -17.75 -22.66 -13.14
C SER A 384 -17.41 -22.40 -14.61
N ARG A 385 -17.67 -23.37 -15.44
CA ARG A 385 -17.69 -23.17 -16.88
C ARG A 385 -18.65 -22.03 -17.24
N PRO A 386 -18.22 -21.02 -18.01
CA PRO A 386 -19.10 -19.96 -18.49
C PRO A 386 -20.25 -20.50 -19.34
N ALA A 387 -21.45 -19.94 -19.17
CA ALA A 387 -22.64 -20.35 -19.93
C ALA A 387 -22.45 -20.26 -21.47
N LEU A 388 -21.63 -19.30 -21.94
CA LEU A 388 -21.31 -19.16 -23.36
C LEU A 388 -20.55 -20.35 -23.94
N MET A 389 -19.88 -21.19 -23.13
CA MET A 389 -19.18 -22.41 -23.55
C MET A 389 -20.10 -23.65 -23.53
N SER A 390 -21.39 -23.50 -23.21
CA SER A 390 -22.36 -24.56 -23.33
C SER A 390 -22.71 -24.73 -24.80
N GLY A 391 -22.10 -25.69 -25.47
CA GLY A 391 -22.44 -26.14 -26.81
C GLY A 391 -23.21 -27.43 -26.74
#